data_d0a30fd3d6aef5664f1da71089fa95cd
#
_entry.id   d0a30fd3d6aef5664f1da71089fa95cd
#
_cell.length_a   1.000
_cell.length_b   1.000
_cell.length_c   1.000
_cell.angle_alpha   90.00
_cell.angle_beta   90.00
_cell.angle_gamma   90.00
#
_symmetry.space_group_name_H-M   'P 1'
#
loop_
_entity.id
_entity.type
_entity.pdbx_description
1 polymer ?
#
loop_
_entity_poly.entity_id
_entity_poly.type
_entity_poly.pdbx_seq_one_letter_code
_entity_poly.pdbx_strand_id
1 'polypeptide(L)'
;LTEAQLRTEERVTGLEDAVRKLAEAQLRTEERVTGLEDAVRKLAEAQARTEAEVRQLAEAQRHMAQDMAAFKGRQLELTYLQRAGAYFGPLLRRVQALLPIELEDDLETHLSPEEFRDLLQLDLLIRGQPRYREDTPEVWLAVETSVVIDRHDVERALRRAGYLRRAGYRAIPTVTGERVTEGAEEEAEAHKVLMLLDGRPISW
;
A
#
# COMPACT_ATOMS: atom_id res chain seq x y z
N LEU A 1 9.86 -28.03 91.88
CA LEU A 1 10.36 -27.50 90.60
C LEU A 1 11.39 -26.40 90.91
N THR A 2 12.59 -26.49 90.33
CA THR A 2 13.60 -25.46 90.51
C THR A 2 13.25 -24.25 89.63
N GLU A 3 13.66 -23.05 90.11
CA GLU A 3 13.39 -21.78 89.38
C GLU A 3 13.87 -21.80 87.91
N ALA A 4 14.89 -22.54 87.59
CA ALA A 4 15.40 -22.79 86.27
C ALA A 4 14.45 -23.63 85.39
N GLN A 5 13.73 -24.58 85.97
CA GLN A 5 12.73 -25.40 85.25
C GLN A 5 11.49 -24.57 84.90
N LEU A 6 10.99 -23.72 85.77
CA LEU A 6 9.88 -22.80 85.49
C LEU A 6 10.18 -21.83 84.35
N ARG A 7 11.36 -21.23 84.33
CA ARG A 7 11.83 -20.35 83.26
C ARG A 7 11.95 -21.09 81.92
N THR A 8 12.32 -22.36 81.95
CA THR A 8 12.42 -23.18 80.78
C THR A 8 11.03 -23.51 80.21
N GLU A 9 10.06 -23.86 81.07
CA GLU A 9 8.68 -24.10 80.71
C GLU A 9 8.00 -22.86 80.07
N GLU A 10 8.19 -21.67 80.68
CA GLU A 10 7.67 -20.40 80.16
C GLU A 10 8.28 -20.08 78.78
N ARG A 11 9.55 -20.36 78.56
CA ARG A 11 10.20 -20.17 77.25
C ARG A 11 9.68 -21.17 76.23
N VAL A 12 9.45 -22.43 76.58
CA VAL A 12 8.87 -23.44 75.66
C VAL A 12 7.50 -23.05 75.29
N THR A 13 6.62 -22.66 76.21
CA THR A 13 5.27 -22.19 75.90
C THR A 13 5.26 -20.98 74.96
N GLY A 14 6.17 -20.02 75.20
CA GLY A 14 6.33 -18.85 74.33
C GLY A 14 6.80 -19.22 72.94
N LEU A 15 7.68 -20.23 72.79
CA LEU A 15 8.11 -20.74 71.47
C LEU A 15 6.99 -21.49 70.75
N GLU A 16 6.19 -22.30 71.46
CA GLU A 16 5.03 -23.02 70.86
C GLU A 16 4.01 -22.03 70.33
N ASP A 17 3.70 -20.96 71.04
CA ASP A 17 2.82 -19.90 70.58
C ASP A 17 3.38 -19.14 69.35
N ALA A 18 4.69 -18.88 69.32
CA ALA A 18 5.35 -18.26 68.20
C ALA A 18 5.33 -19.15 66.96
N VAL A 19 5.57 -20.46 67.10
CA VAL A 19 5.50 -21.45 66.01
C VAL A 19 4.07 -21.55 65.47
N ARG A 20 3.06 -21.57 66.35
CA ARG A 20 1.66 -21.58 65.90
C ARG A 20 1.29 -20.34 65.09
N LYS A 21 1.69 -19.14 65.54
CA LYS A 21 1.48 -17.89 64.79
C LYS A 21 2.19 -17.87 63.46
N LEU A 22 3.42 -18.41 63.40
CA LEU A 22 4.16 -18.56 62.15
C LEU A 22 3.45 -19.50 61.16
N ALA A 23 2.95 -20.66 61.64
CA ALA A 23 2.21 -21.62 60.81
C ALA A 23 0.92 -20.98 60.24
N GLU A 24 0.18 -20.24 61.06
CA GLU A 24 -1.02 -19.49 60.59
C GLU A 24 -0.67 -18.41 59.54
N ALA A 25 0.44 -17.69 59.75
CA ALA A 25 0.93 -16.68 58.81
C ALA A 25 1.40 -17.33 57.49
N GLN A 26 2.00 -18.48 57.55
CA GLN A 26 2.44 -19.23 56.38
C GLN A 26 1.23 -19.71 55.55
N LEU A 27 0.20 -20.29 56.19
CA LEU A 27 -1.04 -20.68 55.48
C LEU A 27 -1.69 -19.50 54.76
N ARG A 28 -1.82 -18.33 55.40
CA ARG A 28 -2.34 -17.12 54.75
C ARG A 28 -1.47 -16.67 53.56
N THR A 29 -0.16 -16.86 53.66
CA THR A 29 0.77 -16.51 52.57
C THR A 29 0.59 -17.48 51.40
N GLU A 30 0.45 -18.78 51.68
CA GLU A 30 0.17 -19.81 50.66
C GLU A 30 -1.15 -19.57 49.92
N GLU A 31 -2.24 -19.24 50.66
CA GLU A 31 -3.52 -18.86 50.05
C GLU A 31 -3.38 -17.63 49.15
N ARG A 32 -2.63 -16.61 49.57
CA ARG A 32 -2.39 -15.41 48.75
C ARG A 32 -1.55 -15.73 47.51
N VAL A 33 -0.55 -16.58 47.61
CA VAL A 33 0.28 -17.01 46.46
C VAL A 33 -0.59 -17.75 45.45
N THR A 34 -1.40 -18.69 45.91
CA THR A 34 -2.34 -19.41 45.01
C THR A 34 -3.31 -18.46 44.30
N GLY A 35 -3.86 -17.47 45.02
CA GLY A 35 -4.71 -16.45 44.42
C GLY A 35 -4.00 -15.57 43.39
N LEU A 36 -2.72 -15.23 43.62
CA LEU A 36 -1.88 -14.50 42.68
C LEU A 36 -1.55 -15.32 41.41
N GLU A 37 -1.24 -16.61 41.58
CA GLU A 37 -0.97 -17.53 40.47
C GLU A 37 -2.19 -17.63 39.55
N ASP A 38 -3.40 -17.77 40.11
CA ASP A 38 -4.64 -17.75 39.34
C ASP A 38 -4.88 -16.42 38.61
N ALA A 39 -4.59 -15.31 39.26
CA ALA A 39 -4.73 -13.98 38.63
C ALA A 39 -3.71 -13.79 37.49
N VAL A 40 -2.47 -14.21 37.66
CA VAL A 40 -1.43 -14.17 36.62
C VAL A 40 -1.82 -15.04 35.43
N ARG A 41 -2.35 -16.26 35.66
CA ARG A 41 -2.83 -17.13 34.60
C ARG A 41 -3.94 -16.47 33.78
N LYS A 42 -4.95 -15.89 34.44
CA LYS A 42 -6.06 -15.18 33.78
C LYS A 42 -5.57 -13.97 32.96
N LEU A 43 -4.59 -13.23 33.50
CA LEU A 43 -3.95 -12.12 32.79
C LEU A 43 -3.22 -12.60 31.53
N ALA A 44 -2.44 -13.68 31.62
CA ALA A 44 -1.74 -14.25 30.48
C ALA A 44 -2.71 -14.73 29.36
N GLU A 45 -3.83 -15.36 29.76
CA GLU A 45 -4.88 -15.76 28.80
C GLU A 45 -5.55 -14.53 28.14
N ALA A 46 -5.85 -13.49 28.91
CA ALA A 46 -6.42 -12.25 28.37
C ALA A 46 -5.43 -11.54 27.43
N GLN A 47 -4.15 -11.49 27.80
CA GLN A 47 -3.12 -10.93 26.95
C GLN A 47 -2.99 -11.68 25.63
N ALA A 48 -2.96 -13.02 25.66
CA ALA A 48 -2.89 -13.84 24.45
C ALA A 48 -4.08 -13.59 23.51
N ARG A 49 -5.30 -13.41 24.05
CA ARG A 49 -6.48 -13.03 23.25
C ARG A 49 -6.31 -11.65 22.59
N THR A 50 -5.91 -10.65 23.40
CA THR A 50 -5.69 -9.30 22.88
C THR A 50 -4.61 -9.27 21.79
N GLU A 51 -3.53 -10.02 21.95
CA GLU A 51 -2.49 -10.13 20.92
C GLU A 51 -3.03 -10.78 19.63
N ALA A 52 -3.88 -11.79 19.74
CA ALA A 52 -4.52 -12.40 18.56
C ALA A 52 -5.45 -11.41 17.84
N GLU A 53 -6.26 -10.67 18.57
CA GLU A 53 -7.15 -9.64 18.02
C GLU A 53 -6.37 -8.51 17.33
N VAL A 54 -5.27 -8.05 17.95
CA VAL A 54 -4.40 -7.03 17.35
C VAL A 54 -3.78 -7.51 16.04
N ARG A 55 -3.35 -8.78 15.96
CA ARG A 55 -2.83 -9.36 14.70
C ARG A 55 -3.89 -9.39 13.62
N GLN A 56 -5.10 -9.85 13.93
CA GLN A 56 -6.21 -9.87 12.97
C GLN A 56 -6.57 -8.47 12.49
N LEU A 57 -6.60 -7.49 13.40
CA LEU A 57 -6.87 -6.10 13.04
C LEU A 57 -5.79 -5.53 12.12
N ALA A 58 -4.51 -5.82 12.40
CA ALA A 58 -3.40 -5.39 11.56
C ALA A 58 -3.45 -6.02 10.15
N GLU A 59 -3.88 -7.28 10.02
CA GLU A 59 -4.07 -7.93 8.72
C GLU A 59 -5.25 -7.31 7.95
N ALA A 60 -6.39 -7.13 8.61
CA ALA A 60 -7.55 -6.48 8.01
C ALA A 60 -7.24 -5.05 7.53
N GLN A 61 -6.46 -4.30 8.31
CA GLN A 61 -6.03 -2.95 7.94
C GLN A 61 -5.11 -2.94 6.71
N ARG A 62 -4.20 -3.93 6.58
CA ARG A 62 -3.35 -4.06 5.37
C ARG A 62 -4.20 -4.37 4.13
N HIS A 63 -5.14 -5.30 4.22
CA HIS A 63 -6.06 -5.61 3.12
C HIS A 63 -6.87 -4.38 2.70
N MET A 64 -7.45 -3.68 3.68
CA MET A 64 -8.20 -2.45 3.39
C MET A 64 -7.33 -1.37 2.71
N ALA A 65 -6.08 -1.22 3.12
CA ALA A 65 -5.15 -0.28 2.48
C ALA A 65 -4.84 -0.67 1.03
N GLN A 66 -4.68 -1.96 0.74
CA GLN A 66 -4.47 -2.48 -0.62
C GLN A 66 -5.70 -2.27 -1.51
N ASP A 67 -6.88 -2.60 -1.01
CA ASP A 67 -8.15 -2.41 -1.73
C ASP A 67 -8.41 -0.94 -2.04
N MET A 68 -8.11 -0.05 -1.09
CA MET A 68 -8.24 1.40 -1.27
C MET A 68 -7.24 1.94 -2.30
N ALA A 69 -6.01 1.43 -2.33
CA ALA A 69 -5.03 1.81 -3.34
C ALA A 69 -5.49 1.38 -4.76
N ALA A 70 -5.99 0.15 -4.92
CA ALA A 70 -6.53 -0.34 -6.18
C ALA A 70 -7.79 0.42 -6.61
N PHE A 71 -8.66 0.80 -5.67
CA PHE A 71 -9.84 1.61 -5.97
C PHE A 71 -9.44 3.02 -6.45
N LYS A 72 -8.49 3.66 -5.75
CA LYS A 72 -7.96 4.98 -6.16
C LYS A 72 -7.36 4.95 -7.57
N GLY A 73 -6.58 3.92 -7.92
CA GLY A 73 -6.02 3.74 -9.26
C GLY A 73 -7.10 3.77 -10.32
N ARG A 74 -8.09 2.89 -10.20
CA ARG A 74 -9.23 2.81 -11.15
C ARG A 74 -10.05 4.11 -11.22
N GLN A 75 -10.24 4.80 -10.09
CA GLN A 75 -10.92 6.08 -10.08
C GLN A 75 -10.13 7.16 -10.82
N LEU A 76 -8.81 7.14 -10.72
CA LEU A 76 -7.91 8.06 -11.39
C LEU A 76 -7.97 7.85 -12.92
N GLU A 77 -7.87 6.61 -13.39
CA GLU A 77 -8.03 6.25 -14.82
C GLU A 77 -9.36 6.78 -15.39
N LEU A 78 -10.47 6.50 -14.72
CA LEU A 78 -11.80 6.99 -15.13
C LEU A 78 -11.85 8.53 -15.14
N THR A 79 -11.20 9.19 -14.21
CA THR A 79 -11.15 10.65 -14.15
C THR A 79 -10.38 11.22 -15.34
N TYR A 80 -9.23 10.64 -15.69
CA TYR A 80 -8.46 11.06 -16.86
C TYR A 80 -9.22 10.78 -18.16
N LEU A 81 -9.89 9.64 -18.28
CA LEU A 81 -10.71 9.30 -19.42
C LEU A 81 -11.87 10.30 -19.61
N GLN A 82 -12.65 10.55 -18.55
CA GLN A 82 -13.83 11.42 -18.62
C GLN A 82 -13.48 12.91 -18.77
N ARG A 83 -12.34 13.32 -18.26
CA ARG A 83 -11.88 14.72 -18.24
C ARG A 83 -10.62 14.94 -19.08
N ALA A 84 -10.39 14.11 -20.09
CA ALA A 84 -9.19 14.16 -20.94
C ALA A 84 -8.96 15.58 -21.52
N GLY A 85 -10.01 16.28 -21.93
CA GLY A 85 -9.93 17.66 -22.43
C GLY A 85 -9.41 18.67 -21.39
N ALA A 86 -9.68 18.45 -20.10
CA ALA A 86 -9.18 19.32 -19.04
C ALA A 86 -7.69 19.06 -18.74
N TYR A 87 -7.28 17.81 -18.72
CA TYR A 87 -5.92 17.40 -18.38
C TYR A 87 -4.93 17.55 -19.55
N PHE A 88 -5.33 17.12 -20.74
CA PHE A 88 -4.46 17.12 -21.93
C PHE A 88 -4.69 18.32 -22.86
N GLY A 89 -5.79 19.07 -22.68
CA GLY A 89 -6.10 20.26 -23.46
C GLY A 89 -5.08 21.39 -23.41
N PRO A 90 -4.32 21.62 -22.30
CA PRO A 90 -3.19 22.51 -22.30
C PRO A 90 -2.06 22.11 -23.27
N LEU A 91 -1.87 20.82 -23.55
CA LEU A 91 -0.85 20.28 -24.44
C LEU A 91 -1.35 20.06 -25.87
N LEU A 92 -2.58 19.61 -26.02
CA LEU A 92 -3.16 19.17 -27.28
C LEU A 92 -4.44 19.94 -27.63
N ARG A 93 -4.68 20.13 -28.92
CA ARG A 93 -5.96 20.54 -29.48
C ARG A 93 -6.73 19.31 -29.95
N ARG A 94 -8.06 19.37 -30.00
CA ARG A 94 -8.95 18.29 -30.46
C ARG A 94 -8.69 16.96 -29.72
N VAL A 95 -8.52 17.07 -28.41
CA VAL A 95 -8.26 15.92 -27.53
C VAL A 95 -9.38 14.90 -27.65
N GLN A 96 -9.02 13.65 -27.95
CA GLN A 96 -9.89 12.50 -27.88
C GLN A 96 -9.24 11.43 -27.01
N ALA A 97 -9.98 10.91 -26.06
CA ALA A 97 -9.58 9.78 -25.26
C ALA A 97 -10.21 8.51 -25.82
N LEU A 98 -9.41 7.47 -25.96
CA LEU A 98 -9.80 6.17 -26.50
C LEU A 98 -9.21 5.08 -25.61
N LEU A 99 -9.81 3.90 -25.68
CA LEU A 99 -9.24 2.68 -25.14
C LEU A 99 -8.46 1.96 -26.24
N PRO A 100 -7.39 1.21 -25.93
CA PRO A 100 -6.62 0.48 -26.95
C PRO A 100 -7.46 -0.46 -27.80
N ILE A 101 -8.51 -1.06 -27.24
CA ILE A 101 -9.43 -1.96 -27.96
C ILE A 101 -10.15 -1.28 -29.15
N GLU A 102 -10.31 0.04 -29.12
CA GLU A 102 -10.96 0.76 -30.22
C GLU A 102 -10.11 0.81 -31.50
N LEU A 103 -8.85 0.38 -31.43
CA LEU A 103 -7.91 0.28 -32.53
C LEU A 103 -7.59 -1.19 -32.88
N GLU A 104 -8.38 -2.16 -32.41
CA GLU A 104 -8.12 -3.60 -32.54
C GLU A 104 -7.80 -4.01 -33.96
N ASP A 105 -8.66 -3.69 -34.93
CA ASP A 105 -8.53 -4.08 -36.34
C ASP A 105 -7.20 -3.65 -36.99
N ASP A 106 -6.68 -2.46 -36.59
CA ASP A 106 -5.44 -1.93 -37.11
C ASP A 106 -4.24 -2.51 -36.38
N LEU A 107 -4.32 -2.62 -35.06
CA LEU A 107 -3.21 -3.08 -34.21
C LEU A 107 -2.93 -4.57 -34.40
N GLU A 108 -3.92 -5.42 -34.58
CA GLU A 108 -3.74 -6.87 -34.79
C GLU A 108 -2.96 -7.17 -36.10
N THR A 109 -3.03 -6.29 -37.07
CA THR A 109 -2.27 -6.47 -38.32
C THR A 109 -0.78 -6.17 -38.17
N HIS A 110 -0.38 -5.42 -37.12
CA HIS A 110 0.97 -4.91 -36.96
C HIS A 110 1.71 -5.47 -35.75
N LEU A 111 1.00 -6.09 -34.80
CA LEU A 111 1.54 -6.59 -33.55
C LEU A 111 1.40 -8.10 -33.43
N SER A 112 2.32 -8.73 -32.70
CA SER A 112 2.12 -10.11 -32.30
C SER A 112 0.98 -10.24 -31.27
N PRO A 113 0.36 -11.42 -31.12
CA PRO A 113 -0.71 -11.63 -30.14
C PRO A 113 -0.31 -11.30 -28.69
N GLU A 114 0.97 -11.45 -28.35
CA GLU A 114 1.50 -11.13 -27.02
C GLU A 114 1.63 -9.61 -26.83
N GLU A 115 2.16 -8.92 -27.83
CA GLU A 115 2.31 -7.45 -27.82
C GLU A 115 0.95 -6.76 -27.81
N PHE A 116 0.00 -7.27 -28.62
CA PHE A 116 -1.36 -6.76 -28.61
C PHE A 116 -2.02 -6.93 -27.25
N ARG A 117 -1.88 -8.10 -26.62
CA ARG A 117 -2.41 -8.36 -25.29
C ARG A 117 -1.77 -7.44 -24.22
N ASP A 118 -0.46 -7.16 -24.29
CA ASP A 118 0.18 -6.20 -23.38
C ASP A 118 -0.30 -4.77 -23.65
N LEU A 119 -0.51 -4.40 -24.93
CA LEU A 119 -1.03 -3.08 -25.27
C LEU A 119 -2.48 -2.86 -24.79
N LEU A 120 -3.31 -3.90 -24.79
CA LEU A 120 -4.67 -3.83 -24.21
C LEU A 120 -4.70 -3.53 -22.70
N GLN A 121 -3.57 -3.68 -22.00
CA GLN A 121 -3.42 -3.30 -20.59
C GLN A 121 -3.05 -1.82 -20.40
N LEU A 122 -2.89 -1.05 -21.48
CA LEU A 122 -2.67 0.39 -21.40
C LEU A 122 -3.94 1.06 -20.88
N ASP A 123 -3.82 1.95 -19.94
CA ASP A 123 -4.97 2.57 -19.26
C ASP A 123 -5.80 3.43 -20.22
N LEU A 124 -5.13 4.27 -21.02
CA LEU A 124 -5.84 5.04 -22.06
C LEU A 124 -4.90 5.54 -23.18
N LEU A 125 -5.50 5.82 -24.31
CA LEU A 125 -4.88 6.50 -25.43
C LEU A 125 -5.48 7.91 -25.57
N ILE A 126 -4.62 8.90 -25.71
CA ILE A 126 -5.05 10.27 -25.99
C ILE A 126 -4.51 10.68 -27.33
N ARG A 127 -5.38 10.98 -28.27
CA ARG A 127 -4.97 11.58 -29.54
C ARG A 127 -5.30 13.05 -29.61
N GLY A 128 -4.49 13.81 -30.35
CA GLY A 128 -4.72 15.21 -30.58
C GLY A 128 -3.56 15.90 -31.30
N GLN A 129 -3.74 17.17 -31.62
CA GLN A 129 -2.73 17.98 -32.29
C GLN A 129 -1.94 18.79 -31.26
N PRO A 130 -0.60 18.77 -31.26
CA PRO A 130 0.22 19.61 -30.36
C PRO A 130 -0.17 21.07 -30.45
N ARG A 131 -0.42 21.70 -29.28
CA ARG A 131 -0.95 23.09 -29.25
C ARG A 131 0.09 24.13 -29.70
N TYR A 132 1.35 23.90 -29.43
CA TYR A 132 2.43 24.88 -29.64
C TYR A 132 3.28 24.60 -30.89
N ARG A 133 2.86 23.67 -31.76
CA ARG A 133 3.53 23.34 -33.02
C ARG A 133 2.49 23.21 -34.12
N GLU A 134 2.22 24.32 -34.83
CA GLU A 134 1.09 24.44 -35.75
C GLU A 134 1.11 23.47 -36.93
N ASP A 135 2.29 23.10 -37.43
CA ASP A 135 2.44 22.16 -38.56
C ASP A 135 2.75 20.72 -38.12
N THR A 136 2.52 20.38 -36.85
CA THR A 136 2.80 19.04 -36.37
C THR A 136 1.56 18.17 -36.55
N PRO A 137 1.66 17.01 -37.24
CA PRO A 137 0.57 16.09 -37.36
C PRO A 137 0.13 15.55 -36.01
N GLU A 138 -1.05 14.92 -36.02
CA GLU A 138 -1.65 14.27 -34.84
C GLU A 138 -0.63 13.38 -34.10
N VAL A 139 -0.66 13.42 -32.77
CA VAL A 139 0.14 12.57 -31.88
C VAL A 139 -0.77 11.75 -31.00
N TRP A 140 -0.22 10.64 -30.51
CA TRP A 140 -0.89 9.70 -29.63
C TRP A 140 -0.12 9.58 -28.34
N LEU A 141 -0.74 9.88 -27.22
CA LEU A 141 -0.16 9.66 -25.89
C LEU A 141 -0.55 8.26 -25.44
N ALA A 142 0.44 7.39 -25.23
CA ALA A 142 0.26 6.10 -24.57
C ALA A 142 0.36 6.33 -23.06
N VAL A 143 -0.78 6.36 -22.37
CA VAL A 143 -0.87 6.86 -21.01
C VAL A 143 -1.02 5.72 -20.01
N GLU A 144 -0.08 5.64 -19.08
CA GLU A 144 -0.15 4.84 -17.85
C GLU A 144 -0.53 5.76 -16.69
N THR A 145 -1.46 5.30 -15.87
CA THR A 145 -2.02 6.07 -14.76
C THR A 145 -1.76 5.38 -13.44
N SER A 146 -1.13 6.06 -12.50
CA SER A 146 -0.82 5.50 -11.17
C SER A 146 -1.02 6.54 -10.08
N VAL A 147 -1.45 6.14 -8.89
CA VAL A 147 -1.49 7.05 -7.73
C VAL A 147 -0.08 7.51 -7.35
N VAL A 148 0.88 6.61 -7.44
CA VAL A 148 2.31 6.89 -7.24
C VAL A 148 3.04 6.32 -8.44
N ILE A 149 3.50 7.18 -9.33
CA ILE A 149 4.29 6.78 -10.51
C ILE A 149 5.61 6.18 -10.04
N ASP A 150 5.88 4.95 -10.44
CA ASP A 150 7.14 4.27 -10.20
C ASP A 150 7.90 3.99 -11.52
N ARG A 151 9.11 3.41 -11.42
CA ARG A 151 9.93 3.08 -12.59
C ARG A 151 9.21 2.11 -13.54
N HIS A 152 8.43 1.15 -13.01
CA HIS A 152 7.71 0.20 -13.85
C HIS A 152 6.59 0.85 -14.68
N ASP A 153 5.96 1.89 -14.16
CA ASP A 153 4.97 2.67 -14.92
C ASP A 153 5.64 3.32 -16.14
N VAL A 154 6.82 3.91 -15.95
CA VAL A 154 7.61 4.52 -17.02
C VAL A 154 8.03 3.48 -18.06
N GLU A 155 8.55 2.33 -17.62
CA GLU A 155 8.94 1.21 -18.50
C GLU A 155 7.75 0.69 -19.31
N ARG A 156 6.57 0.55 -18.69
CA ARG A 156 5.32 0.13 -19.39
C ARG A 156 4.91 1.16 -20.44
N ALA A 157 4.89 2.43 -20.09
CA ALA A 157 4.56 3.50 -21.03
C ALA A 157 5.50 3.51 -22.24
N LEU A 158 6.81 3.38 -22.03
CA LEU A 158 7.83 3.28 -23.07
C LEU A 158 7.59 2.09 -23.99
N ARG A 159 7.40 0.91 -23.42
CA ARG A 159 7.20 -0.34 -24.18
C ARG A 159 5.93 -0.26 -25.02
N ARG A 160 4.81 0.15 -24.43
CA ARG A 160 3.50 0.24 -25.10
C ARG A 160 3.47 1.35 -26.17
N ALA A 161 4.10 2.49 -25.92
CA ALA A 161 4.32 3.50 -26.96
C ALA A 161 5.19 2.97 -28.11
N GLY A 162 6.14 2.09 -27.82
CA GLY A 162 6.97 1.40 -28.82
C GLY A 162 6.12 0.52 -29.74
N TYR A 163 5.14 -0.20 -29.21
CA TYR A 163 4.19 -1.00 -30.00
C TYR A 163 3.38 -0.13 -30.97
N LEU A 164 2.79 0.96 -30.47
CA LEU A 164 2.05 1.91 -31.28
C LEU A 164 2.90 2.52 -32.40
N ARG A 165 4.19 2.84 -32.11
CA ARG A 165 5.09 3.37 -33.14
C ARG A 165 5.36 2.38 -34.25
N ARG A 166 5.49 1.08 -33.95
CA ARG A 166 5.64 0.03 -34.97
C ARG A 166 4.39 -0.14 -35.81
N ALA A 167 3.21 0.09 -35.24
CA ALA A 167 1.95 0.14 -35.96
C ALA A 167 1.74 1.45 -36.76
N GLY A 168 2.73 2.35 -36.81
CA GLY A 168 2.69 3.58 -37.61
C GLY A 168 2.16 4.83 -36.87
N TYR A 169 1.81 4.73 -35.61
CA TYR A 169 1.32 5.86 -34.82
C TYR A 169 2.47 6.71 -34.31
N ARG A 170 2.29 8.04 -34.26
CA ARG A 170 3.23 8.95 -33.58
C ARG A 170 2.98 8.94 -32.09
N ALA A 171 3.34 7.85 -31.43
CA ALA A 171 3.08 7.64 -30.02
C ALA A 171 4.16 8.29 -29.13
N ILE A 172 3.71 8.94 -28.07
CA ILE A 172 4.52 9.53 -27.02
C ILE A 172 4.22 8.77 -25.72
N PRO A 173 5.25 8.14 -25.09
CA PRO A 173 5.06 7.48 -23.82
C PRO A 173 4.70 8.53 -22.76
N THR A 174 3.68 8.25 -21.98
CA THR A 174 3.13 9.21 -21.03
C THR A 174 2.79 8.52 -19.72
N VAL A 175 3.13 9.13 -18.59
CA VAL A 175 2.73 8.68 -17.26
C VAL A 175 1.97 9.80 -16.55
N THR A 176 0.90 9.44 -15.84
CA THR A 176 0.10 10.40 -15.07
C THR A 176 -0.13 9.89 -13.65
N GLY A 177 -0.17 10.79 -12.67
CA GLY A 177 -0.41 10.41 -11.29
C GLY A 177 -0.53 11.57 -10.33
N GLU A 178 -0.66 11.24 -9.03
CA GLU A 178 -0.69 12.23 -7.94
C GLU A 178 0.73 12.50 -7.39
N ARG A 179 1.59 11.49 -7.41
CA ARG A 179 2.98 11.53 -6.89
C ARG A 179 3.90 10.73 -7.79
N VAL A 180 5.20 10.99 -7.66
CA VAL A 180 6.25 10.29 -8.40
C VAL A 180 7.37 9.88 -7.43
N THR A 181 8.00 8.76 -7.70
CA THR A 181 9.25 8.34 -7.03
C THR A 181 10.45 8.95 -7.75
N GLU A 182 11.53 9.23 -7.01
CA GLU A 182 12.78 9.78 -7.56
C GLU A 182 13.30 8.94 -8.75
N GLY A 183 13.32 7.61 -8.61
CA GLY A 183 13.76 6.73 -9.69
C GLY A 183 12.87 6.73 -10.94
N ALA A 184 11.57 7.06 -10.80
CA ALA A 184 10.67 7.22 -11.95
C ALA A 184 10.88 8.55 -12.66
N GLU A 185 11.17 9.61 -11.91
CA GLU A 185 11.46 10.93 -12.46
C GLU A 185 12.74 10.91 -13.31
N GLU A 186 13.83 10.32 -12.76
CA GLU A 186 15.08 10.11 -13.48
C GLU A 186 14.91 9.29 -14.78
N GLU A 187 14.17 8.19 -14.71
CA GLU A 187 13.91 7.30 -15.85
C GLU A 187 13.07 8.00 -16.92
N ALA A 188 12.05 8.75 -16.52
CA ALA A 188 11.20 9.50 -17.44
C ALA A 188 11.99 10.62 -18.15
N GLU A 189 12.86 11.32 -17.45
CA GLU A 189 13.72 12.36 -18.02
C GLU A 189 14.72 11.75 -19.02
N ALA A 190 15.41 10.66 -18.63
CA ALA A 190 16.38 9.98 -19.48
C ALA A 190 15.79 9.49 -20.81
N HIS A 191 14.53 9.03 -20.80
CA HIS A 191 13.86 8.45 -21.96
C HIS A 191 12.82 9.40 -22.62
N LYS A 192 12.73 10.65 -22.16
CA LYS A 192 11.80 11.67 -22.67
C LYS A 192 10.34 11.18 -22.63
N VAL A 193 9.95 10.63 -21.48
CA VAL A 193 8.57 10.25 -21.18
C VAL A 193 7.83 11.50 -20.68
N LEU A 194 6.69 11.78 -21.29
CA LEU A 194 5.83 12.87 -20.82
C LEU A 194 5.25 12.51 -19.43
N MET A 195 5.42 13.39 -18.48
CA MET A 195 4.92 13.19 -17.12
C MET A 195 3.94 14.30 -16.73
N LEU A 196 2.76 13.89 -16.23
CA LEU A 196 1.78 14.80 -15.66
C LEU A 196 1.54 14.42 -14.18
N LEU A 197 1.70 15.39 -13.28
CA LEU A 197 1.29 15.26 -11.88
C LEU A 197 0.12 16.19 -11.61
N ASP A 198 -0.97 15.63 -11.05
CA ASP A 198 -2.24 16.37 -10.84
C ASP A 198 -2.70 17.12 -12.11
N GLY A 199 -2.48 16.53 -13.28
CA GLY A 199 -2.83 17.12 -14.57
C GLY A 199 -1.91 18.27 -15.03
N ARG A 200 -0.79 18.50 -14.37
CA ARG A 200 0.21 19.49 -14.76
C ARG A 200 1.41 18.80 -15.39
N PRO A 201 1.82 19.15 -16.62
CA PRO A 201 3.02 18.59 -17.22
C PRO A 201 4.26 19.05 -16.44
N ILE A 202 5.12 18.10 -16.07
CA ILE A 202 6.41 18.35 -15.41
C ILE A 202 7.52 18.31 -16.46
N SER A 203 7.41 17.37 -17.42
CA SER A 203 8.33 17.21 -18.54
C SER A 203 7.54 17.14 -19.85
N TRP A 204 8.09 17.74 -20.91
CA TRP A 204 7.53 17.70 -22.27
C TRP A 204 8.64 17.66 -23.30
#